data_ac1a319eb3b9e4c7fd59ed1304ad0ee3
#
_entry.id   ac1a319eb3b9e4c7fd59ed1304ad0ee3
#
_cell.length_a   1.000
_cell.length_b   1.000
_cell.length_c   1.000
_cell.angle_alpha   90.00
_cell.angle_beta   90.00
_cell.angle_gamma   90.00
#
_symmetry.space_group_name_H-M   'P 1'
#
loop_
_entity.id
_entity.type
_entity.pdbx_description
1 polymer ?
#
loop_
_entity_poly.entity_id
_entity_poly.type
_entity_poly.pdbx_seq_one_letter_code
_entity_poly.pdbx_strand_id
1 'polypeptide(L)'
;LNPSRWQIGGAEHGAVVEYQIFVDSPGPFGAQFNSHHAFLNLAQLLMYAVDARNGPIVVRFSDVPEGWRVATPLMSMPEDRFSAENYDRLVDSPVEIGDFRESDFDEGGAHYRVIVDAEAADYDMGKLDGMLQKIVAAATSWMDDRPFDNYMFLYHFPRGPAGGGMEHSYSTAIAVHADVPLQAPEVLDSVTAHEFFHLWNVKRIRPRTLEPVDYTRENYTRALWFSEGCTSTAADIIQLRAGLLDERHFERQLAAGITELERRPAHLTQSAEESSLDAWLEGDAYYRRPERSISYYNKGELLGVALDLAVRESSHGHASLREVFQWMNQHYAKKDLFFPDSDGVREAAEAVTYADLGWFFTKYVAGTDEIPWDDLFRGVGLRLIEGKNTIADAGFVASRNFDGPVIASVTAGSEAERAGLQTGDTILEINGRTGGEFSKEIAQLSAGGTITVKVKGRRGGDRELTWKVGSRDEISYELRDVDNFTAEQQARRAAWLKGEAQIPHETNSH
;
A
#
# COMPACT_ATOMS: atom_id res chain seq x y z
N LEU A 1 -20.44 28.97 4.95
CA LEU A 1 -19.37 29.25 3.97
C LEU A 1 -18.45 28.03 3.93
N ASN A 2 -18.23 27.48 2.73
CA ASN A 2 -17.27 26.40 2.50
C ASN A 2 -15.99 27.04 1.94
N PRO A 3 -14.82 26.91 2.58
CA PRO A 3 -13.58 27.53 2.12
C PRO A 3 -13.10 27.00 0.76
N SER A 4 -13.58 25.81 0.36
CA SER A 4 -13.23 25.16 -0.91
C SER A 4 -14.22 25.47 -2.04
N ARG A 5 -15.16 26.42 -1.87
CA ARG A 5 -16.16 26.78 -2.88
C ARG A 5 -16.28 28.27 -3.08
N TRP A 6 -16.34 28.67 -4.32
CA TRP A 6 -16.59 30.06 -4.74
C TRP A 6 -17.87 30.12 -5.56
N GLN A 7 -18.64 31.18 -5.36
CA GLN A 7 -19.81 31.49 -6.18
C GLN A 7 -19.47 32.65 -7.11
N ILE A 8 -19.67 32.45 -8.40
CA ILE A 8 -19.44 33.49 -9.43
C ILE A 8 -20.81 33.97 -9.90
N GLY A 9 -21.06 35.27 -9.78
CA GLY A 9 -22.27 35.93 -10.32
C GLY A 9 -22.05 36.40 -11.75
N GLY A 10 -23.12 36.47 -12.56
CA GLY A 10 -23.05 37.00 -13.92
C GLY A 10 -22.38 36.09 -14.94
N ALA A 11 -22.37 34.78 -14.67
CA ALA A 11 -21.69 33.76 -15.49
C ALA A 11 -22.63 33.03 -16.48
N GLU A 12 -23.72 33.66 -16.89
CA GLU A 12 -24.73 33.04 -17.80
C GLU A 12 -24.15 32.67 -19.18
N HIS A 13 -23.03 33.29 -19.57
CA HIS A 13 -22.32 33.03 -20.83
C HIS A 13 -20.93 32.38 -20.60
N GLY A 14 -20.67 31.85 -19.40
CA GLY A 14 -19.39 31.28 -19.00
C GLY A 14 -18.55 32.25 -18.14
N ALA A 15 -17.48 31.71 -17.58
CA ALA A 15 -16.50 32.43 -16.79
C ALA A 15 -15.09 31.95 -17.09
N VAL A 16 -14.11 32.85 -16.95
CA VAL A 16 -12.69 32.49 -16.93
C VAL A 16 -12.20 32.66 -15.49
N VAL A 17 -11.54 31.64 -14.98
CA VAL A 17 -10.92 31.67 -13.64
C VAL A 17 -9.43 31.51 -13.84
N GLU A 18 -8.66 32.49 -13.37
CA GLU A 18 -7.20 32.47 -13.40
C GLU A 18 -6.67 32.39 -11.97
N TYR A 19 -5.70 31.48 -11.75
CA TYR A 19 -5.07 31.32 -10.45
C TYR A 19 -3.64 30.80 -10.60
N GLN A 20 -2.86 30.92 -9.55
CA GLN A 20 -1.51 30.39 -9.44
C GLN A 20 -1.45 29.44 -8.27
N ILE A 21 -0.74 28.33 -8.45
CA ILE A 21 -0.50 27.33 -7.41
C ILE A 21 1.01 27.12 -7.30
N PHE A 22 1.51 27.11 -6.08
CA PHE A 22 2.84 26.64 -5.78
C PHE A 22 2.76 25.15 -5.46
N VAL A 23 3.55 24.35 -6.14
CA VAL A 23 3.60 22.89 -5.97
C VAL A 23 5.05 22.44 -5.82
N ASP A 24 5.35 21.82 -4.67
CA ASP A 24 6.65 21.22 -4.37
C ASP A 24 6.46 20.08 -3.36
N SER A 25 5.58 19.14 -3.71
CA SER A 25 5.33 17.94 -2.93
C SER A 25 5.68 16.72 -3.77
N PRO A 26 6.93 16.23 -3.67
CA PRO A 26 7.38 15.08 -4.45
C PRO A 26 6.66 13.80 -4.01
N GLY A 27 6.64 12.82 -4.91
CA GLY A 27 6.03 11.52 -4.69
C GLY A 27 4.66 11.35 -5.36
N PRO A 28 4.08 10.17 -5.34
CA PRO A 28 2.92 9.82 -6.14
C PRO A 28 1.62 10.50 -5.67
N PHE A 29 1.58 10.97 -4.42
CA PHE A 29 0.40 11.60 -3.82
C PHE A 29 0.34 13.11 -4.03
N GLY A 30 1.45 13.73 -4.39
CA GLY A 30 1.61 15.17 -4.47
C GLY A 30 1.53 15.73 -5.89
N ALA A 31 1.95 16.98 -6.01
CA ALA A 31 2.31 17.59 -7.28
C ALA A 31 3.62 18.33 -7.10
N GLN A 32 4.53 18.21 -8.06
CA GLN A 32 5.82 18.87 -8.05
C GLN A 32 6.08 19.54 -9.40
N PHE A 33 6.64 20.73 -9.35
CA PHE A 33 7.13 21.44 -10.52
C PHE A 33 8.51 22.04 -10.20
N ASN A 34 9.51 21.62 -10.95
CA ASN A 34 10.88 22.08 -10.76
C ASN A 34 11.59 22.27 -12.13
N SER A 35 12.90 22.44 -12.14
CA SER A 35 13.69 22.64 -13.37
C SER A 35 13.91 21.37 -14.20
N HIS A 36 13.49 20.21 -13.72
CA HIS A 36 13.72 18.92 -14.35
C HIS A 36 12.44 18.26 -14.87
N HIS A 37 11.34 18.44 -14.15
CA HIS A 37 10.05 17.86 -14.52
C HIS A 37 8.86 18.58 -13.85
N ALA A 38 7.66 18.25 -14.28
CA ALA A 38 6.41 18.53 -13.58
C ALA A 38 5.58 17.25 -13.47
N PHE A 39 5.44 16.70 -12.25
CA PHE A 39 4.47 15.69 -11.94
C PHE A 39 3.22 16.35 -11.35
N LEU A 40 2.06 16.10 -11.98
CA LEU A 40 0.83 16.79 -11.65
C LEU A 40 -0.27 15.82 -11.21
N ASN A 41 -0.59 15.83 -9.91
CA ASN A 41 -1.84 15.27 -9.40
C ASN A 41 -2.93 16.31 -9.61
N LEU A 42 -3.76 16.10 -10.64
CA LEU A 42 -4.74 17.09 -11.09
C LEU A 42 -5.84 17.37 -10.06
N ALA A 43 -6.10 16.46 -9.12
CA ALA A 43 -7.05 16.69 -8.03
C ALA A 43 -6.61 17.83 -7.10
N GLN A 44 -5.30 18.09 -7.00
CA GLN A 44 -4.75 19.18 -6.19
C GLN A 44 -4.69 20.51 -6.95
N LEU A 45 -4.83 20.47 -8.27
CA LEU A 45 -4.55 21.62 -9.13
C LEU A 45 -5.80 22.20 -9.76
N LEU A 46 -6.76 21.36 -10.16
CA LEU A 46 -7.86 21.78 -11.00
C LEU A 46 -9.16 21.94 -10.23
N MET A 47 -9.81 23.07 -10.45
CA MET A 47 -11.19 23.32 -10.00
C MET A 47 -12.20 22.71 -10.96
N TYR A 48 -13.41 22.50 -10.49
CA TYR A 48 -14.54 22.13 -11.33
C TYR A 48 -15.79 22.93 -10.99
N ALA A 49 -16.67 23.13 -11.98
CA ALA A 49 -17.98 23.65 -11.74
C ALA A 49 -18.87 22.53 -11.20
N VAL A 50 -19.46 22.72 -10.01
CA VAL A 50 -20.23 21.68 -9.30
C VAL A 50 -21.33 21.10 -10.19
N ASP A 51 -22.03 21.95 -10.93
CA ASP A 51 -23.14 21.53 -11.81
C ASP A 51 -22.67 20.92 -13.13
N ALA A 52 -21.38 20.94 -13.44
CA ALA A 52 -20.78 20.39 -14.66
C ALA A 52 -19.72 19.32 -14.38
N ARG A 53 -19.66 18.75 -13.17
CA ARG A 53 -18.68 17.71 -12.79
C ARG A 53 -18.70 16.50 -13.75
N ASN A 54 -19.89 16.13 -14.23
CA ASN A 54 -20.10 14.98 -15.11
C ASN A 54 -19.98 15.32 -16.61
N GLY A 55 -19.65 16.57 -16.96
CA GLY A 55 -19.47 17.00 -18.33
C GLY A 55 -18.07 16.75 -18.86
N PRO A 56 -17.90 16.69 -20.20
CA PRO A 56 -16.60 16.48 -20.82
C PRO A 56 -15.69 17.68 -20.60
N ILE A 57 -14.41 17.39 -20.41
CA ILE A 57 -13.37 18.40 -20.13
C ILE A 57 -12.24 18.23 -21.14
N VAL A 58 -11.71 19.36 -21.61
CA VAL A 58 -10.49 19.41 -22.42
C VAL A 58 -9.43 20.18 -21.63
N VAL A 59 -8.25 19.59 -21.51
CA VAL A 59 -7.09 20.22 -20.90
C VAL A 59 -5.98 20.40 -21.94
N ARG A 60 -5.24 21.50 -21.80
CA ARG A 60 -4.05 21.80 -22.61
C ARG A 60 -2.93 22.23 -21.72
N PHE A 61 -1.73 21.70 -21.98
CA PHE A 61 -0.50 22.13 -21.34
C PHE A 61 0.22 23.09 -22.31
N SER A 62 0.41 24.34 -21.90
CA SER A 62 1.11 25.37 -22.71
C SER A 62 2.43 25.73 -22.07
N ASP A 63 3.30 26.37 -22.87
CA ASP A 63 4.62 26.83 -22.44
C ASP A 63 5.51 25.70 -21.90
N VAL A 64 5.30 24.48 -22.41
CA VAL A 64 6.15 23.33 -22.10
C VAL A 64 7.55 23.60 -22.61
N PRO A 65 8.61 23.44 -21.79
CA PRO A 65 9.98 23.68 -22.21
C PRO A 65 10.38 22.87 -23.45
N GLU A 66 11.24 23.43 -24.28
CA GLU A 66 11.78 22.73 -25.47
C GLU A 66 12.47 21.41 -25.05
N GLY A 67 12.12 20.32 -25.72
CA GLY A 67 12.63 18.99 -25.43
C GLY A 67 11.80 18.19 -24.39
N TRP A 68 10.93 18.85 -23.67
CA TRP A 68 10.03 18.16 -22.73
C TRP A 68 8.81 17.58 -23.46
N ARG A 69 8.30 16.48 -22.95
CA ARG A 69 7.10 15.80 -23.46
C ARG A 69 6.05 15.70 -22.38
N VAL A 70 4.80 15.44 -22.77
CA VAL A 70 3.68 15.21 -21.86
C VAL A 70 3.27 13.77 -21.93
N ALA A 71 3.23 13.07 -20.79
CA ALA A 71 2.67 11.73 -20.65
C ALA A 71 1.49 11.75 -19.67
N THR A 72 0.37 11.19 -20.11
CA THR A 72 -0.85 11.06 -19.31
C THR A 72 -1.71 9.94 -19.90
N PRO A 73 -2.56 9.24 -19.10
CA PRO A 73 -3.53 8.26 -19.60
C PRO A 73 -4.78 8.89 -20.22
N LEU A 74 -4.86 10.23 -20.31
CA LEU A 74 -5.95 10.93 -20.99
C LEU A 74 -5.91 10.70 -22.49
N MET A 75 -7.08 10.78 -23.11
CA MET A 75 -7.19 10.67 -24.58
C MET A 75 -6.54 11.87 -25.25
N SER A 76 -5.53 11.62 -26.10
CA SER A 76 -4.86 12.64 -26.87
C SER A 76 -5.77 13.18 -27.98
N MET A 77 -5.69 14.49 -28.21
CA MET A 77 -6.40 15.24 -29.25
C MET A 77 -5.39 16.07 -30.05
N PRO A 78 -5.76 16.61 -31.25
CA PRO A 78 -4.91 17.55 -31.98
C PRO A 78 -4.54 18.80 -31.16
N GLU A 79 -3.39 19.43 -31.48
CA GLU A 79 -2.92 20.67 -30.88
C GLU A 79 -2.55 20.54 -29.40
N ASP A 80 -1.92 19.42 -29.02
CA ASP A 80 -1.45 19.14 -27.65
C ASP A 80 -2.55 19.27 -26.57
N ARG A 81 -3.76 18.89 -26.96
CA ARG A 81 -4.93 18.82 -26.08
C ARG A 81 -5.18 17.38 -25.64
N PHE A 82 -5.81 17.26 -24.50
CA PHE A 82 -6.23 16.00 -23.91
C PHE A 82 -7.68 16.13 -23.45
N SER A 83 -8.44 15.03 -23.51
CA SER A 83 -9.83 15.02 -23.06
C SER A 83 -10.10 14.00 -21.99
N ALA A 84 -11.02 14.34 -21.09
CA ALA A 84 -11.64 13.46 -20.13
C ALA A 84 -13.17 13.53 -20.26
N GLU A 85 -13.85 12.44 -20.02
CA GLU A 85 -15.32 12.36 -20.09
C GLU A 85 -16.01 13.14 -18.96
N ASN A 86 -15.33 13.29 -17.83
CA ASN A 86 -15.82 14.02 -16.65
C ASN A 86 -14.64 14.45 -15.77
N TYR A 87 -14.94 15.18 -14.67
CA TYR A 87 -13.92 15.65 -13.74
C TYR A 87 -13.23 14.50 -12.99
N ASP A 88 -13.95 13.46 -12.58
CA ASP A 88 -13.39 12.33 -11.86
C ASP A 88 -12.36 11.59 -12.72
N ARG A 89 -12.64 11.38 -13.99
CA ARG A 89 -11.69 10.81 -14.95
C ARG A 89 -10.49 11.72 -15.19
N LEU A 90 -10.69 13.03 -15.22
CA LEU A 90 -9.61 14.00 -15.39
C LEU A 90 -8.62 13.92 -14.22
N VAL A 91 -9.12 14.00 -12.98
CA VAL A 91 -8.26 14.04 -11.80
C VAL A 91 -7.70 12.68 -11.40
N ASP A 92 -8.28 11.59 -11.90
CA ASP A 92 -7.74 10.22 -11.81
C ASP A 92 -6.69 9.92 -12.91
N SER A 93 -6.19 10.96 -13.57
CA SER A 93 -5.21 10.85 -14.65
C SER A 93 -4.00 11.71 -14.31
N PRO A 94 -2.94 11.11 -13.73
CA PRO A 94 -1.70 11.83 -13.44
C PRO A 94 -1.04 12.32 -14.73
N VAL A 95 -0.24 13.36 -14.63
CA VAL A 95 0.49 13.93 -15.78
C VAL A 95 1.95 14.06 -15.42
N GLU A 96 2.81 13.50 -16.25
CA GLU A 96 4.24 13.74 -16.24
C GLU A 96 4.62 14.65 -17.41
N ILE A 97 5.36 15.70 -17.15
CA ILE A 97 5.90 16.62 -18.16
C ILE A 97 7.40 16.77 -17.91
N GLY A 98 8.23 16.29 -18.84
CA GLY A 98 9.68 16.31 -18.66
C GLY A 98 10.43 15.64 -19.79
N ASP A 99 11.74 15.50 -19.61
CA ASP A 99 12.61 14.69 -20.45
C ASP A 99 12.73 13.28 -19.85
N PHE A 100 11.60 12.62 -19.70
CA PHE A 100 11.50 11.26 -19.19
C PHE A 100 11.92 10.22 -20.25
N ARG A 101 12.27 9.02 -19.78
CA ARG A 101 12.44 7.85 -20.64
C ARG A 101 11.13 7.09 -20.74
N GLU A 102 10.94 6.46 -21.90
CA GLU A 102 9.72 5.75 -22.23
C GLU A 102 10.05 4.42 -22.91
N SER A 103 9.33 3.38 -22.52
CA SER A 103 9.19 2.12 -23.24
C SER A 103 7.72 1.74 -23.33
N ASP A 104 7.42 0.77 -24.19
CA ASP A 104 6.09 0.20 -24.34
C ASP A 104 6.15 -1.30 -24.62
N PHE A 105 5.09 -2.00 -24.27
CA PHE A 105 4.91 -3.40 -24.60
C PHE A 105 3.44 -3.76 -24.73
N ASP A 106 3.16 -4.85 -25.44
CA ASP A 106 1.83 -5.44 -25.54
C ASP A 106 1.77 -6.75 -24.77
N GLU A 107 0.73 -6.93 -23.95
CA GLU A 107 0.48 -8.17 -23.21
C GLU A 107 -1.02 -8.44 -23.12
N GLY A 108 -1.42 -9.68 -23.38
CA GLY A 108 -2.82 -10.12 -23.29
C GLY A 108 -3.79 -9.34 -24.18
N GLY A 109 -3.31 -8.62 -25.22
CA GLY A 109 -4.09 -7.80 -26.14
C GLY A 109 -4.37 -6.38 -25.64
N ALA A 110 -3.66 -5.89 -24.63
CA ALA A 110 -3.61 -4.47 -24.23
C ALA A 110 -2.21 -3.89 -24.44
N HIS A 111 -2.17 -2.59 -24.60
CA HIS A 111 -0.95 -1.80 -24.78
C HIS A 111 -0.56 -1.12 -23.45
N TYR A 112 0.71 -1.23 -23.07
CA TYR A 112 1.24 -0.66 -21.84
C TYR A 112 2.35 0.31 -22.16
N ARG A 113 2.27 1.50 -21.57
CA ARG A 113 3.32 2.52 -21.64
C ARG A 113 4.03 2.60 -20.30
N VAL A 114 5.35 2.70 -20.32
CA VAL A 114 6.19 2.81 -19.14
C VAL A 114 6.96 4.12 -19.21
N ILE A 115 6.70 5.00 -18.27
CA ILE A 115 7.30 6.33 -18.17
C ILE A 115 8.20 6.33 -16.95
N VAL A 116 9.47 6.73 -17.12
CA VAL A 116 10.44 6.77 -16.02
C VAL A 116 11.14 8.12 -15.98
N ASP A 117 10.92 8.85 -14.90
CA ASP A 117 11.72 10.04 -14.54
C ASP A 117 12.76 9.64 -13.50
N ALA A 118 13.98 9.40 -13.98
CA ALA A 118 15.13 8.99 -13.18
C ALA A 118 16.44 9.10 -13.94
N GLU A 119 17.55 9.12 -13.21
CA GLU A 119 18.88 9.00 -13.82
C GLU A 119 19.07 7.62 -14.49
N ALA A 120 19.67 7.64 -15.67
CA ALA A 120 19.85 6.42 -16.47
C ALA A 120 20.62 5.28 -15.78
N ALA A 121 21.44 5.61 -14.79
CA ALA A 121 22.26 4.67 -14.05
C ALA A 121 21.52 4.00 -12.88
N ASP A 122 20.33 4.49 -12.50
CA ASP A 122 19.63 4.05 -11.30
C ASP A 122 18.69 2.86 -11.57
N TYR A 123 18.46 2.50 -12.83
CA TYR A 123 17.61 1.39 -13.21
C TYR A 123 17.99 0.75 -14.55
N ASP A 124 17.38 -0.38 -14.85
CA ASP A 124 17.49 -1.11 -16.11
C ASP A 124 16.09 -1.23 -16.73
N MET A 125 15.83 -0.51 -17.82
CA MET A 125 14.53 -0.49 -18.50
C MET A 125 14.10 -1.89 -18.94
N GLY A 126 15.00 -2.71 -19.45
CA GLY A 126 14.65 -4.06 -19.90
C GLY A 126 14.26 -5.00 -18.75
N LYS A 127 14.87 -4.83 -17.58
CA LYS A 127 14.45 -5.56 -16.37
C LYS A 127 13.09 -5.07 -15.86
N LEU A 128 12.86 -3.76 -15.89
CA LEU A 128 11.59 -3.14 -15.50
C LEU A 128 10.46 -3.64 -16.40
N ASP A 129 10.63 -3.59 -17.73
CA ASP A 129 9.65 -4.10 -18.70
C ASP A 129 9.38 -5.60 -18.49
N GLY A 130 10.44 -6.39 -18.29
CA GLY A 130 10.30 -7.83 -18.03
C GLY A 130 9.58 -8.17 -16.73
N MET A 131 9.74 -7.37 -15.68
CA MET A 131 8.98 -7.47 -14.42
C MET A 131 7.51 -7.12 -14.65
N LEU A 132 7.23 -6.00 -15.32
CA LEU A 132 5.89 -5.54 -15.63
C LEU A 132 5.09 -6.55 -16.45
N GLN A 133 5.68 -7.12 -17.50
CA GLN A 133 5.03 -8.16 -18.31
C GLN A 133 4.61 -9.36 -17.47
N LYS A 134 5.44 -9.80 -16.54
CA LYS A 134 5.13 -10.91 -15.63
C LYS A 134 3.99 -10.56 -14.67
N ILE A 135 4.02 -9.38 -14.04
CA ILE A 135 2.97 -8.92 -13.12
C ILE A 135 1.64 -8.80 -13.84
N VAL A 136 1.62 -8.14 -14.99
CA VAL A 136 0.41 -7.93 -15.79
C VAL A 136 -0.21 -9.27 -16.22
N ALA A 137 0.60 -10.18 -16.77
CA ALA A 137 0.13 -11.51 -17.19
C ALA A 137 -0.42 -12.32 -16.00
N ALA A 138 0.26 -12.30 -14.85
CA ALA A 138 -0.18 -13.00 -13.66
C ALA A 138 -1.50 -12.44 -13.10
N ALA A 139 -1.62 -11.10 -12.99
CA ALA A 139 -2.79 -10.44 -12.43
C ALA A 139 -4.03 -10.60 -13.32
N THR A 140 -3.91 -10.33 -14.63
CA THR A 140 -5.03 -10.45 -15.58
C THR A 140 -5.51 -11.90 -15.70
N SER A 141 -4.58 -12.87 -15.70
CA SER A 141 -4.92 -14.30 -15.66
C SER A 141 -5.59 -14.70 -14.35
N TRP A 142 -5.15 -14.16 -13.21
CA TRP A 142 -5.75 -14.47 -11.91
C TRP A 142 -7.17 -13.92 -11.79
N MET A 143 -7.39 -12.69 -12.26
CA MET A 143 -8.74 -12.08 -12.27
C MET A 143 -9.63 -12.62 -13.39
N ASP A 144 -9.05 -13.27 -14.41
CA ASP A 144 -9.74 -13.63 -15.66
C ASP A 144 -10.49 -12.43 -16.25
N ASP A 145 -9.86 -11.27 -16.19
CA ASP A 145 -10.46 -9.99 -16.57
C ASP A 145 -9.38 -8.97 -16.95
N ARG A 146 -9.71 -8.12 -17.92
CA ARG A 146 -8.87 -7.00 -18.35
C ARG A 146 -9.78 -5.85 -18.82
N PRO A 147 -10.16 -4.95 -17.91
CA PRO A 147 -11.15 -3.91 -18.20
C PRO A 147 -10.54 -2.63 -18.82
N PHE A 148 -9.52 -2.77 -19.67
CA PHE A 148 -8.83 -1.67 -20.36
C PHE A 148 -8.13 -2.17 -21.63
N ASP A 149 -7.88 -1.25 -22.56
CA ASP A 149 -7.06 -1.49 -23.76
C ASP A 149 -5.69 -0.84 -23.66
N ASN A 150 -5.55 0.20 -22.84
CA ASN A 150 -4.30 0.91 -22.60
C ASN A 150 -4.11 1.15 -21.09
N TYR A 151 -2.86 0.99 -20.61
CA TYR A 151 -2.48 1.27 -19.24
C TYR A 151 -1.11 1.94 -19.20
N MET A 152 -0.89 2.84 -18.23
CA MET A 152 0.37 3.56 -18.10
C MET A 152 0.99 3.38 -16.71
N PHE A 153 2.24 2.98 -16.68
CA PHE A 153 3.07 2.98 -15.48
C PHE A 153 3.94 4.22 -15.46
N LEU A 154 3.91 4.96 -14.34
CA LEU A 154 4.78 6.11 -14.08
C LEU A 154 5.70 5.80 -12.92
N TYR A 155 7.00 5.92 -13.14
CA TYR A 155 8.01 5.68 -12.12
C TYR A 155 8.87 6.91 -11.89
N HIS A 156 9.07 7.22 -10.60
CA HIS A 156 10.04 8.20 -10.15
C HIS A 156 11.06 7.53 -9.22
N PHE A 157 12.34 7.71 -9.50
CA PHE A 157 13.42 7.17 -8.66
C PHE A 157 14.27 8.32 -8.09
N PRO A 158 13.71 9.14 -7.16
CA PRO A 158 14.43 10.26 -6.59
C PRO A 158 15.52 9.81 -5.61
N ARG A 159 16.53 10.65 -5.44
CA ARG A 159 17.60 10.44 -4.44
C ARG A 159 17.24 10.94 -3.04
N GLY A 160 16.07 11.53 -2.88
CA GLY A 160 15.49 11.95 -1.62
C GLY A 160 14.55 10.92 -1.01
N PRO A 161 13.89 11.24 0.11
CA PRO A 161 12.86 10.38 0.67
C PRO A 161 11.75 10.12 -0.35
N ALA A 162 11.47 8.87 -0.60
CA ALA A 162 10.38 8.43 -1.47
C ALA A 162 9.90 7.04 -1.01
N GLY A 163 8.65 6.75 -1.24
CA GLY A 163 8.05 5.46 -0.98
C GLY A 163 6.55 5.48 -1.23
N GLY A 164 6.08 4.44 -1.90
CA GLY A 164 4.69 4.18 -2.18
C GLY A 164 4.28 4.36 -3.62
N GLY A 165 3.04 4.05 -3.87
CA GLY A 165 2.37 4.23 -5.13
C GLY A 165 1.02 4.90 -4.96
N MET A 166 0.41 5.26 -6.07
CA MET A 166 -0.94 5.76 -6.15
C MET A 166 -1.62 5.15 -7.35
N GLU A 167 -2.71 4.49 -7.06
CA GLU A 167 -3.51 3.78 -8.04
C GLU A 167 -4.44 4.72 -8.81
N HIS A 168 -4.60 4.45 -10.09
CA HIS A 168 -5.54 5.12 -10.98
C HIS A 168 -6.26 4.10 -11.86
N SER A 169 -7.40 4.47 -12.45
CA SER A 169 -8.23 3.56 -13.25
C SER A 169 -7.52 3.00 -14.50
N TYR A 170 -6.54 3.73 -15.04
CA TYR A 170 -5.81 3.38 -16.26
C TYR A 170 -4.31 3.69 -16.19
N SER A 171 -3.81 3.91 -14.99
CA SER A 171 -2.39 4.12 -14.73
C SER A 171 -2.07 3.89 -13.27
N THR A 172 -0.79 3.86 -12.94
CA THR A 172 -0.30 3.98 -11.58
C THR A 172 0.96 4.86 -11.56
N ALA A 173 1.13 5.62 -10.48
CA ALA A 173 2.34 6.40 -10.24
C ALA A 173 3.07 5.82 -9.02
N ILE A 174 4.33 5.46 -9.17
CA ILE A 174 5.15 4.83 -8.14
C ILE A 174 6.42 5.66 -7.94
N ALA A 175 6.74 5.99 -6.69
CA ALA A 175 7.98 6.63 -6.31
C ALA A 175 8.73 5.80 -5.27
N VAL A 176 9.95 5.37 -5.60
CA VAL A 176 10.84 4.67 -4.67
C VAL A 176 12.25 5.27 -4.77
N HIS A 177 13.03 5.16 -3.68
CA HIS A 177 14.39 5.70 -3.68
C HIS A 177 15.23 5.12 -4.84
N ALA A 178 16.11 5.93 -5.43
CA ALA A 178 16.91 5.59 -6.60
C ALA A 178 17.74 4.30 -6.47
N ASP A 179 18.07 3.87 -5.26
CA ASP A 179 18.80 2.61 -5.03
C ASP A 179 17.92 1.36 -5.17
N VAL A 180 16.59 1.49 -5.01
CA VAL A 180 15.66 0.35 -4.95
C VAL A 180 15.67 -0.50 -6.21
N PRO A 181 15.57 0.06 -7.44
CA PRO A 181 15.46 -0.78 -8.63
C PRO A 181 16.64 -1.75 -8.86
N LEU A 182 17.82 -1.39 -8.37
CA LEU A 182 19.04 -2.20 -8.54
C LEU A 182 19.45 -2.97 -7.29
N GLN A 183 19.19 -2.46 -6.08
CA GLN A 183 19.68 -3.04 -4.82
C GLN A 183 18.61 -3.84 -4.05
N ALA A 184 17.35 -3.53 -4.23
CA ALA A 184 16.22 -4.17 -3.58
C ALA A 184 15.01 -4.29 -4.54
N PRO A 185 15.19 -4.94 -5.72
CA PRO A 185 14.14 -5.00 -6.76
C PRO A 185 12.84 -5.63 -6.24
N GLU A 186 12.91 -6.50 -5.24
CA GLU A 186 11.72 -7.11 -4.59
C GLU A 186 10.77 -6.07 -3.98
N VAL A 187 11.27 -4.92 -3.54
CA VAL A 187 10.44 -3.81 -3.06
C VAL A 187 9.67 -3.18 -4.22
N LEU A 188 10.33 -3.01 -5.38
CA LEU A 188 9.68 -2.47 -6.56
C LEU A 188 8.65 -3.46 -7.13
N ASP A 189 8.97 -4.76 -7.14
CA ASP A 189 8.07 -5.82 -7.57
C ASP A 189 6.78 -5.81 -6.73
N SER A 190 6.93 -5.72 -5.42
CA SER A 190 5.81 -5.73 -4.45
C SER A 190 4.91 -4.51 -4.62
N VAL A 191 5.46 -3.28 -4.60
CA VAL A 191 4.65 -2.08 -4.76
C VAL A 191 3.98 -2.05 -6.14
N THR A 192 4.67 -2.49 -7.19
CA THR A 192 4.09 -2.52 -8.54
C THR A 192 2.92 -3.50 -8.63
N ALA A 193 3.05 -4.70 -8.06
CA ALA A 193 1.96 -5.68 -8.05
C ALA A 193 0.74 -5.17 -7.26
N HIS A 194 0.97 -4.50 -6.13
CA HIS A 194 -0.06 -3.89 -5.29
C HIS A 194 -0.81 -2.80 -6.06
N GLU A 195 -0.09 -1.80 -6.59
CA GLU A 195 -0.69 -0.68 -7.31
C GLU A 195 -1.40 -1.11 -8.60
N PHE A 196 -0.87 -2.12 -9.29
CA PHE A 196 -1.55 -2.64 -10.48
C PHE A 196 -2.83 -3.39 -10.13
N PHE A 197 -2.86 -4.11 -8.99
CA PHE A 197 -4.06 -4.82 -8.57
C PHE A 197 -5.21 -3.90 -8.16
N HIS A 198 -4.91 -2.69 -7.71
CA HIS A 198 -5.92 -1.66 -7.46
C HIS A 198 -6.78 -1.33 -8.69
N LEU A 199 -6.34 -1.67 -9.89
CA LEU A 199 -7.16 -1.62 -11.09
C LEU A 199 -8.54 -2.28 -10.91
N TRP A 200 -8.59 -3.38 -10.14
CA TRP A 200 -9.83 -4.03 -9.72
C TRP A 200 -10.26 -3.57 -8.33
N ASN A 201 -9.45 -3.79 -7.33
CA ASN A 201 -9.71 -3.44 -5.94
C ASN A 201 -8.86 -2.23 -5.54
N VAL A 202 -9.33 -1.05 -5.75
CA VAL A 202 -10.46 -0.25 -5.37
C VAL A 202 -11.06 0.56 -6.56
N LYS A 203 -10.44 0.53 -7.72
CA LYS A 203 -10.90 1.41 -8.82
C LYS A 203 -12.23 0.95 -9.41
N ARG A 204 -12.55 -0.35 -9.33
CA ARG A 204 -13.77 -0.95 -9.86
C ARG A 204 -14.60 -1.68 -8.81
N ILE A 205 -13.98 -2.57 -8.05
CA ILE A 205 -14.56 -3.15 -6.84
C ILE A 205 -14.38 -2.12 -5.73
N ARG A 206 -15.41 -1.28 -5.51
CA ARG A 206 -15.29 -0.05 -4.72
C ARG A 206 -16.30 -0.01 -3.58
N PRO A 207 -15.89 0.39 -2.36
CA PRO A 207 -16.83 0.59 -1.26
C PRO A 207 -17.81 1.73 -1.57
N ARG A 208 -19.09 1.53 -1.26
CA ARG A 208 -20.12 2.55 -1.45
C ARG A 208 -19.86 3.82 -0.62
N THR A 209 -19.17 3.70 0.49
CA THR A 209 -18.78 4.82 1.35
C THR A 209 -17.75 5.76 0.71
N LEU A 210 -17.03 5.30 -0.32
CA LEU A 210 -16.09 6.09 -1.12
C LEU A 210 -16.68 6.61 -2.43
N GLU A 211 -18.00 6.50 -2.63
CA GLU A 211 -18.65 6.92 -3.88
C GLU A 211 -19.92 7.72 -3.60
N PRO A 212 -20.11 8.90 -4.24
CA PRO A 212 -19.11 9.61 -5.05
C PRO A 212 -18.01 10.23 -4.16
N VAL A 213 -16.80 10.36 -4.72
CA VAL A 213 -15.71 11.04 -4.01
C VAL A 213 -16.08 12.50 -3.74
N ASP A 214 -15.93 12.94 -2.49
CA ASP A 214 -16.01 14.36 -2.13
C ASP A 214 -14.59 14.93 -1.99
N TYR A 215 -14.12 15.65 -2.99
CA TYR A 215 -12.77 16.25 -3.01
C TYR A 215 -12.61 17.45 -2.05
N THR A 216 -13.65 17.80 -1.31
CA THR A 216 -13.64 18.96 -0.39
C THR A 216 -13.49 18.59 1.08
N ARG A 217 -13.45 17.30 1.39
CA ARG A 217 -13.32 16.76 2.76
C ARG A 217 -12.79 15.32 2.73
N GLU A 218 -12.50 14.82 3.91
CA GLU A 218 -12.15 13.42 4.12
C GLU A 218 -13.30 12.48 3.74
N ASN A 219 -12.96 11.36 3.09
CA ASN A 219 -13.91 10.31 2.75
C ASN A 219 -13.62 9.10 3.65
N TYR A 220 -14.59 8.72 4.47
CA TYR A 220 -14.43 7.67 5.47
C TYR A 220 -15.03 6.36 4.99
N THR A 221 -14.33 5.26 5.22
CA THR A 221 -14.79 3.89 4.96
C THR A 221 -14.28 2.94 6.04
N ARG A 222 -14.98 1.86 6.27
CA ARG A 222 -14.54 0.75 7.13
C ARG A 222 -13.84 -0.36 6.34
N ALA A 223 -13.64 -0.16 5.03
CA ALA A 223 -13.20 -1.21 4.12
C ALA A 223 -11.73 -1.08 3.64
N LEU A 224 -10.90 -0.17 4.23
CA LEU A 224 -9.50 -0.09 3.81
C LEU A 224 -8.73 -1.37 4.11
N TRP A 225 -9.09 -2.14 5.15
CA TRP A 225 -8.51 -3.45 5.40
C TRP A 225 -8.65 -4.40 4.19
N PHE A 226 -9.75 -4.27 3.43
CA PHE A 226 -9.97 -5.02 2.20
C PHE A 226 -9.36 -4.30 0.99
N SER A 227 -9.64 -3.00 0.85
CA SER A 227 -9.19 -2.21 -0.30
C SER A 227 -7.66 -2.14 -0.40
N GLU A 228 -6.96 -2.10 0.73
CA GLU A 228 -5.50 -2.04 0.83
C GLU A 228 -4.89 -3.39 1.25
N GLY A 229 -5.36 -3.91 2.38
CA GLY A 229 -4.77 -5.11 2.97
C GLY A 229 -4.98 -6.34 2.11
N CYS A 230 -6.21 -6.62 1.63
CA CYS A 230 -6.43 -7.74 0.72
C CYS A 230 -5.82 -7.49 -0.68
N THR A 231 -5.58 -6.24 -1.07
CA THR A 231 -4.76 -5.92 -2.25
C THR A 231 -3.31 -6.34 -2.05
N SER A 232 -2.74 -6.16 -0.85
CA SER A 232 -1.40 -6.69 -0.51
C SER A 232 -1.37 -8.22 -0.60
N THR A 233 -2.39 -8.91 -0.06
CA THR A 233 -2.54 -10.38 -0.23
C THR A 233 -2.58 -10.79 -1.71
N ALA A 234 -3.35 -10.07 -2.53
CA ALA A 234 -3.43 -10.33 -3.97
C ALA A 234 -2.08 -10.06 -4.67
N ALA A 235 -1.37 -9.01 -4.27
CA ALA A 235 -0.04 -8.68 -4.79
C ALA A 235 0.98 -9.80 -4.52
N ASP A 236 0.95 -10.40 -3.33
CA ASP A 236 1.81 -11.55 -3.01
C ASP A 236 1.48 -12.75 -3.90
N ILE A 237 0.19 -13.05 -4.07
CA ILE A 237 -0.27 -14.13 -4.98
C ILE A 237 0.20 -13.85 -6.42
N ILE A 238 0.08 -12.62 -6.90
CA ILE A 238 0.53 -12.21 -8.23
C ILE A 238 2.05 -12.39 -8.37
N GLN A 239 2.83 -11.99 -7.38
CA GLN A 239 4.29 -12.16 -7.37
C GLN A 239 4.70 -13.64 -7.34
N LEU A 240 4.03 -14.50 -6.55
CA LEU A 240 4.23 -15.95 -6.54
C LEU A 240 3.94 -16.54 -7.92
N ARG A 241 2.84 -16.16 -8.56
CA ARG A 241 2.45 -16.60 -9.92
C ARG A 241 3.43 -16.11 -10.98
N ALA A 242 3.94 -14.90 -10.84
CA ALA A 242 4.92 -14.28 -11.73
C ALA A 242 6.35 -14.85 -11.57
N GLY A 243 6.59 -15.63 -10.50
CA GLY A 243 7.92 -16.14 -10.14
C GLY A 243 8.88 -15.02 -9.70
N LEU A 244 8.34 -13.93 -9.15
CA LEU A 244 9.07 -12.81 -8.54
C LEU A 244 9.24 -13.01 -7.03
N LEU A 245 8.37 -13.79 -6.41
CA LEU A 245 8.40 -14.18 -5.01
C LEU A 245 8.45 -15.71 -4.91
N ASP A 246 9.34 -16.26 -4.10
CA ASP A 246 9.38 -17.69 -3.81
C ASP A 246 8.61 -18.04 -2.52
N GLU A 247 8.21 -19.31 -2.39
CA GLU A 247 7.42 -19.81 -1.27
C GLU A 247 8.07 -19.52 0.09
N ARG A 248 9.38 -19.73 0.22
CA ARG A 248 10.08 -19.51 1.49
C ARG A 248 10.19 -18.02 1.85
N HIS A 249 10.29 -17.16 0.86
CA HIS A 249 10.29 -15.72 1.09
C HIS A 249 8.89 -15.27 1.51
N PHE A 250 7.84 -15.72 0.82
CA PHE A 250 6.45 -15.46 1.20
C PHE A 250 6.15 -15.92 2.63
N GLU A 251 6.54 -17.15 3.01
CA GLU A 251 6.36 -17.65 4.38
C GLU A 251 7.05 -16.77 5.43
N ARG A 252 8.27 -16.28 5.13
CA ARG A 252 8.98 -15.36 6.02
C ARG A 252 8.31 -14.00 6.13
N GLN A 253 7.83 -13.42 5.02
CA GLN A 253 7.09 -12.15 5.04
C GLN A 253 5.80 -12.28 5.84
N LEU A 254 5.04 -13.35 5.64
CA LEU A 254 3.82 -13.62 6.38
C LEU A 254 4.08 -13.77 7.88
N ALA A 255 5.10 -14.53 8.28
CA ALA A 255 5.48 -14.68 9.68
C ALA A 255 5.97 -13.34 10.29
N ALA A 256 6.66 -12.51 9.52
CA ALA A 256 7.06 -11.17 9.93
C ALA A 256 5.84 -10.25 10.10
N GLY A 257 4.85 -10.32 9.20
CA GLY A 257 3.59 -9.60 9.32
C GLY A 257 2.80 -9.97 10.57
N ILE A 258 2.70 -11.27 10.88
CA ILE A 258 2.10 -11.75 12.14
C ILE A 258 2.88 -11.23 13.34
N THR A 259 4.20 -11.28 13.29
CA THR A 259 5.07 -10.77 14.36
C THR A 259 4.86 -9.27 14.59
N GLU A 260 4.75 -8.48 13.52
CA GLU A 260 4.50 -7.04 13.62
C GLU A 260 3.14 -6.75 14.26
N LEU A 261 2.09 -7.45 13.87
CA LEU A 261 0.75 -7.29 14.44
C LEU A 261 0.74 -7.63 15.93
N GLU A 262 1.24 -8.81 16.31
CA GLU A 262 1.22 -9.31 17.68
C GLU A 262 2.09 -8.48 18.65
N ARG A 263 3.12 -7.83 18.14
CA ARG A 263 3.94 -6.89 18.94
C ARG A 263 3.22 -5.59 19.30
N ARG A 264 2.11 -5.28 18.66
CA ARG A 264 1.35 -4.07 18.89
C ARG A 264 0.18 -4.33 19.85
N PRO A 265 0.22 -3.84 21.10
CA PRO A 265 -0.88 -4.08 22.05
C PRO A 265 -2.25 -3.65 21.52
N ALA A 266 -2.29 -2.70 20.60
CA ALA A 266 -3.52 -2.24 19.95
C ALA A 266 -4.26 -3.35 19.17
N HIS A 267 -3.61 -4.47 18.80
CA HIS A 267 -4.28 -5.58 18.10
C HIS A 267 -5.41 -6.20 18.92
N LEU A 268 -5.35 -6.08 20.26
CA LEU A 268 -6.39 -6.54 21.17
C LEU A 268 -7.54 -5.54 21.40
N THR A 269 -7.40 -4.31 20.88
CA THR A 269 -8.34 -3.22 21.23
C THR A 269 -8.86 -2.41 20.05
N GLN A 270 -8.22 -2.50 18.88
CA GLN A 270 -8.64 -1.85 17.64
C GLN A 270 -8.90 -2.90 16.56
N SER A 271 -10.09 -2.91 16.00
CA SER A 271 -10.45 -3.78 14.89
C SER A 271 -9.88 -3.28 13.55
N ALA A 272 -9.91 -4.13 12.52
CA ALA A 272 -9.52 -3.74 11.17
C ALA A 272 -10.45 -2.68 10.58
N GLU A 273 -11.75 -2.74 10.89
CA GLU A 273 -12.72 -1.73 10.49
C GLU A 273 -12.47 -0.38 11.17
N GLU A 274 -12.15 -0.38 12.46
CA GLU A 274 -11.80 0.84 13.20
C GLU A 274 -10.51 1.46 12.67
N SER A 275 -9.47 0.65 12.45
CA SER A 275 -8.23 1.12 11.84
C SER A 275 -8.46 1.73 10.45
N SER A 276 -9.35 1.13 9.64
CA SER A 276 -9.76 1.67 8.35
C SER A 276 -10.46 3.03 8.48
N LEU A 277 -11.39 3.15 9.41
CA LEU A 277 -12.15 4.38 9.64
C LEU A 277 -11.26 5.50 10.17
N ASP A 278 -10.31 5.16 11.03
CA ASP A 278 -9.41 6.11 11.70
C ASP A 278 -8.21 6.53 10.84
N ALA A 279 -8.10 6.06 9.59
CA ALA A 279 -6.97 6.31 8.70
C ALA A 279 -6.58 7.80 8.60
N TRP A 280 -7.57 8.70 8.50
CA TRP A 280 -7.36 10.15 8.46
C TRP A 280 -6.87 10.76 9.78
N LEU A 281 -7.13 10.10 10.90
CA LEU A 281 -6.77 10.57 12.24
C LEU A 281 -5.42 10.04 12.70
N GLU A 282 -5.03 8.86 12.22
CA GLU A 282 -3.92 8.11 12.78
C GLU A 282 -2.69 8.01 11.87
N GLY A 283 -2.69 8.51 10.65
CA GLY A 283 -1.62 8.41 9.65
C GLY A 283 -0.21 8.24 10.24
N ASP A 284 0.40 9.32 10.72
CA ASP A 284 1.72 9.28 11.38
C ASP A 284 1.70 8.62 12.78
N ALA A 285 0.52 8.48 13.41
CA ALA A 285 0.43 7.97 14.79
C ALA A 285 0.63 6.47 14.84
N TYR A 286 0.37 5.72 13.77
CA TYR A 286 0.61 4.28 13.68
C TYR A 286 2.01 3.91 14.17
N TYR A 287 3.04 4.53 13.64
CA TYR A 287 4.42 4.21 13.98
C TYR A 287 4.82 4.62 15.40
N ARG A 288 4.13 5.59 16.00
CA ARG A 288 4.46 6.19 17.29
C ARG A 288 3.71 5.62 18.48
N ARG A 289 2.59 4.93 18.24
CA ARG A 289 1.65 4.50 19.29
C ARG A 289 1.18 3.05 19.08
N PRO A 290 2.10 2.07 19.24
CA PRO A 290 1.76 0.66 19.07
C PRO A 290 0.70 0.16 20.06
N GLU A 291 0.54 0.86 21.19
CA GLU A 291 -0.51 0.57 22.19
C GLU A 291 -1.89 1.06 21.78
N ARG A 292 -2.01 1.83 20.69
CA ARG A 292 -3.26 2.49 20.29
C ARG A 292 -3.70 2.17 18.87
N SER A 293 -2.76 1.95 17.96
CA SER A 293 -3.07 1.81 16.53
C SER A 293 -2.49 0.54 15.94
N ILE A 294 -3.28 -0.14 15.10
CA ILE A 294 -2.83 -1.15 14.14
C ILE A 294 -2.86 -0.59 12.73
N SER A 295 -2.17 -1.23 11.79
CA SER A 295 -2.26 -0.91 10.38
C SER A 295 -3.35 -1.73 9.71
N TYR A 296 -4.27 -1.05 9.01
CA TYR A 296 -5.23 -1.72 8.14
C TYR A 296 -4.55 -2.39 6.92
N TYR A 297 -3.34 -1.97 6.53
CA TYR A 297 -2.51 -2.70 5.56
C TYR A 297 -2.07 -4.04 6.13
N ASN A 298 -1.32 -4.05 7.23
CA ASN A 298 -0.77 -5.26 7.84
C ASN A 298 -1.90 -6.20 8.33
N LYS A 299 -2.83 -5.70 9.17
CA LYS A 299 -3.96 -6.53 9.65
C LYS A 299 -4.83 -6.99 8.49
N GLY A 300 -5.04 -6.14 7.47
CA GLY A 300 -5.86 -6.47 6.32
C GLY A 300 -5.22 -7.50 5.38
N GLU A 301 -3.91 -7.45 5.17
CA GLU A 301 -3.15 -8.48 4.44
C GLU A 301 -3.27 -9.84 5.14
N LEU A 302 -3.05 -9.86 6.45
CA LEU A 302 -3.21 -11.05 7.28
C LEU A 302 -4.65 -11.58 7.26
N LEU A 303 -5.64 -10.70 7.26
CA LEU A 303 -7.07 -11.07 7.11
C LEU A 303 -7.36 -11.61 5.72
N GLY A 304 -6.73 -11.09 4.66
CA GLY A 304 -6.85 -11.63 3.31
C GLY A 304 -6.33 -13.06 3.22
N VAL A 305 -5.16 -13.35 3.81
CA VAL A 305 -4.61 -14.71 3.91
C VAL A 305 -5.52 -15.61 4.74
N ALA A 306 -5.99 -15.14 5.90
CA ALA A 306 -6.89 -15.91 6.77
C ALA A 306 -8.24 -16.18 6.10
N LEU A 307 -8.80 -15.19 5.38
CA LEU A 307 -10.04 -15.34 4.62
C LEU A 307 -9.88 -16.35 3.48
N ASP A 308 -8.76 -16.30 2.73
CA ASP A 308 -8.47 -17.28 1.68
C ASP A 308 -8.47 -18.71 2.23
N LEU A 309 -7.77 -18.93 3.35
CA LEU A 309 -7.73 -20.24 4.01
C LEU A 309 -9.12 -20.67 4.54
N ALA A 310 -9.88 -19.74 5.11
CA ALA A 310 -11.24 -20.02 5.60
C ALA A 310 -12.22 -20.33 4.45
N VAL A 311 -12.12 -19.62 3.32
CA VAL A 311 -12.89 -19.88 2.10
C VAL A 311 -12.56 -21.27 1.53
N ARG A 312 -11.28 -21.63 1.48
CA ARG A 312 -10.83 -22.97 1.02
C ARG A 312 -11.38 -24.09 1.88
N GLU A 313 -11.31 -23.92 3.20
CA GLU A 313 -11.84 -24.94 4.12
C GLU A 313 -13.37 -25.04 4.03
N SER A 314 -14.08 -23.91 4.07
CA SER A 314 -15.56 -23.89 4.04
C SER A 314 -16.14 -24.36 2.71
N SER A 315 -15.42 -24.18 1.60
CA SER A 315 -15.81 -24.66 0.27
C SER A 315 -15.29 -26.06 -0.05
N HIS A 316 -14.59 -26.73 0.87
CA HIS A 316 -13.91 -27.98 0.61
C HIS A 316 -12.95 -27.93 -0.60
N GLY A 317 -12.29 -26.80 -0.79
CA GLY A 317 -11.31 -26.56 -1.85
C GLY A 317 -11.90 -26.11 -3.20
N HIS A 318 -13.21 -25.86 -3.28
CA HIS A 318 -13.85 -25.38 -4.51
C HIS A 318 -13.76 -23.88 -4.73
N ALA A 319 -13.41 -23.10 -3.72
CA ALA A 319 -13.22 -21.65 -3.81
C ALA A 319 -11.95 -21.21 -3.07
N SER A 320 -11.48 -20.03 -3.43
CA SER A 320 -10.35 -19.29 -2.85
C SER A 320 -10.67 -17.79 -2.82
N LEU A 321 -9.75 -16.97 -2.35
CA LEU A 321 -9.86 -15.51 -2.42
C LEU A 321 -10.03 -15.01 -3.86
N ARG A 322 -9.50 -15.72 -4.85
CA ARG A 322 -9.70 -15.44 -6.27
C ARG A 322 -11.19 -15.41 -6.63
N GLU A 323 -11.94 -16.42 -6.27
CA GLU A 323 -13.36 -16.52 -6.57
C GLU A 323 -14.16 -15.43 -5.84
N VAL A 324 -13.72 -15.00 -4.65
CA VAL A 324 -14.31 -13.85 -3.94
C VAL A 324 -14.13 -12.56 -4.76
N PHE A 325 -12.90 -12.25 -5.21
CA PHE A 325 -12.65 -11.08 -6.05
C PHE A 325 -13.38 -11.14 -7.39
N GLN A 326 -13.38 -12.30 -8.03
CA GLN A 326 -14.09 -12.49 -9.31
C GLN A 326 -15.61 -12.32 -9.13
N TRP A 327 -16.18 -12.84 -8.03
CA TRP A 327 -17.60 -12.66 -7.72
C TRP A 327 -17.92 -11.16 -7.51
N MET A 328 -17.11 -10.45 -6.74
CA MET A 328 -17.28 -9.01 -6.51
C MET A 328 -17.15 -8.21 -7.82
N ASN A 329 -16.21 -8.57 -8.68
CA ASN A 329 -16.05 -7.95 -9.99
C ASN A 329 -17.32 -8.14 -10.87
N GLN A 330 -17.90 -9.34 -10.86
CA GLN A 330 -19.11 -9.64 -11.66
C GLN A 330 -20.39 -9.03 -11.06
N HIS A 331 -20.50 -8.94 -9.74
CA HIS A 331 -21.75 -8.55 -9.07
C HIS A 331 -21.79 -7.08 -8.68
N TYR A 332 -20.65 -6.45 -8.52
CA TYR A 332 -20.55 -5.02 -8.23
C TYR A 332 -19.92 -4.27 -9.42
N ALA A 333 -18.65 -4.45 -9.71
CA ALA A 333 -17.91 -3.63 -10.66
C ALA A 333 -18.50 -3.62 -12.06
N LYS A 334 -18.78 -4.80 -12.65
CA LYS A 334 -19.39 -4.90 -14.02
C LYS A 334 -20.84 -4.49 -14.12
N LYS A 335 -21.46 -4.15 -12.99
CA LYS A 335 -22.83 -3.63 -12.93
C LYS A 335 -22.89 -2.18 -12.48
N ASP A 336 -21.73 -1.50 -12.37
CA ASP A 336 -21.60 -0.15 -11.84
C ASP A 336 -22.24 0.01 -10.44
N LEU A 337 -22.09 -1.04 -9.60
CA LEU A 337 -22.56 -1.06 -8.23
C LEU A 337 -21.37 -1.00 -7.27
N PHE A 338 -21.61 -0.45 -6.09
CA PHE A 338 -20.63 -0.29 -5.02
C PHE A 338 -20.99 -1.18 -3.85
N PHE A 339 -20.01 -1.89 -3.31
CA PHE A 339 -20.25 -2.85 -2.23
C PHE A 339 -20.39 -2.18 -0.85
N PRO A 340 -21.21 -2.73 0.05
CA PRO A 340 -21.41 -2.18 1.40
C PRO A 340 -20.28 -2.61 2.34
N ASP A 341 -19.14 -1.92 2.32
CA ASP A 341 -17.97 -2.15 3.19
C ASP A 341 -17.73 -3.66 3.48
N SER A 342 -17.46 -4.06 4.73
CA SER A 342 -17.17 -5.46 5.09
C SER A 342 -18.34 -6.43 4.81
N ASP A 343 -19.59 -5.95 4.84
CA ASP A 343 -20.77 -6.79 4.55
C ASP A 343 -20.76 -7.27 3.10
N GLY A 344 -20.29 -6.45 2.15
CA GLY A 344 -20.19 -6.85 0.74
C GLY A 344 -19.10 -7.88 0.49
N VAL A 345 -18.00 -7.82 1.23
CA VAL A 345 -16.95 -8.84 1.19
C VAL A 345 -17.44 -10.15 1.77
N ARG A 346 -18.19 -10.08 2.91
CA ARG A 346 -18.85 -11.25 3.50
C ARG A 346 -19.83 -11.90 2.53
N GLU A 347 -20.70 -11.11 1.92
CA GLU A 347 -21.67 -11.60 0.92
C GLU A 347 -20.97 -12.37 -0.21
N ALA A 348 -19.86 -11.84 -0.73
CA ALA A 348 -19.09 -12.51 -1.77
C ALA A 348 -18.48 -13.83 -1.27
N ALA A 349 -17.87 -13.83 -0.08
CA ALA A 349 -17.27 -15.02 0.51
C ALA A 349 -18.32 -16.13 0.78
N GLU A 350 -19.49 -15.78 1.32
CA GLU A 350 -20.61 -16.69 1.55
C GLU A 350 -21.21 -17.21 0.23
N ALA A 351 -21.28 -16.35 -0.79
CA ALA A 351 -21.81 -16.74 -2.10
C ALA A 351 -20.93 -17.79 -2.81
N VAL A 352 -19.61 -17.69 -2.69
CA VAL A 352 -18.69 -18.64 -3.36
C VAL A 352 -18.47 -19.91 -2.55
N THR A 353 -18.71 -19.89 -1.24
CA THR A 353 -18.53 -21.06 -0.37
C THR A 353 -19.82 -21.80 -0.10
N TYR A 354 -20.97 -21.17 -0.27
CA TYR A 354 -22.28 -21.62 0.19
C TYR A 354 -22.32 -21.92 1.71
N ALA A 355 -21.48 -21.23 2.49
CA ALA A 355 -21.34 -21.40 3.94
C ALA A 355 -21.46 -20.05 4.66
N ASP A 356 -21.91 -20.09 5.92
CA ASP A 356 -21.94 -18.92 6.79
C ASP A 356 -20.50 -18.59 7.25
N LEU A 357 -20.01 -17.43 6.86
CA LEU A 357 -18.73 -16.86 7.28
C LEU A 357 -18.89 -15.63 8.20
N GLY A 358 -20.10 -15.34 8.66
CA GLY A 358 -20.38 -14.23 9.56
C GLY A 358 -19.53 -14.27 10.84
N TRP A 359 -19.18 -15.46 11.32
CA TRP A 359 -18.27 -15.65 12.46
C TRP A 359 -16.88 -15.06 12.21
N PHE A 360 -16.34 -15.18 10.99
CA PHE A 360 -15.02 -14.67 10.61
C PHE A 360 -15.02 -13.14 10.67
N PHE A 361 -16.00 -12.52 10.03
CA PHE A 361 -16.13 -11.07 9.99
C PHE A 361 -16.39 -10.48 11.37
N THR A 362 -17.26 -11.10 12.16
CA THR A 362 -17.58 -10.64 13.52
C THR A 362 -16.36 -10.69 14.45
N LYS A 363 -15.56 -11.75 14.39
CA LYS A 363 -14.43 -11.96 15.29
C LYS A 363 -13.19 -11.18 14.88
N TYR A 364 -12.81 -11.25 13.58
CA TYR A 364 -11.48 -10.83 13.14
C TYR A 364 -11.46 -9.53 12.36
N VAL A 365 -12.57 -9.15 11.72
CA VAL A 365 -12.69 -7.93 10.92
C VAL A 365 -13.27 -6.78 11.75
N ALA A 366 -14.47 -6.95 12.28
CA ALA A 366 -15.16 -6.00 13.14
C ALA A 366 -14.75 -6.14 14.62
N GLY A 367 -14.30 -7.33 15.03
CA GLY A 367 -13.78 -7.63 16.35
C GLY A 367 -12.26 -7.63 16.43
N THR A 368 -11.77 -7.95 17.61
CA THR A 368 -10.34 -7.99 17.96
C THR A 368 -9.89 -9.36 18.43
N ASP A 369 -10.66 -10.42 18.14
CA ASP A 369 -10.27 -11.79 18.48
C ASP A 369 -8.96 -12.14 17.77
N GLU A 370 -8.12 -12.91 18.44
CA GLU A 370 -6.86 -13.43 17.87
C GLU A 370 -7.17 -14.44 16.76
N ILE A 371 -6.45 -14.33 15.64
CA ILE A 371 -6.61 -15.24 14.50
C ILE A 371 -5.98 -16.58 14.84
N PRO A 372 -6.71 -17.72 14.69
CA PRO A 372 -6.21 -19.05 15.05
C PRO A 372 -5.27 -19.59 13.96
N TRP A 373 -4.08 -19.00 13.84
CA TRP A 373 -3.13 -19.27 12.78
C TRP A 373 -2.80 -20.75 12.59
N ASP A 374 -2.56 -21.49 13.70
CA ASP A 374 -2.22 -22.91 13.61
C ASP A 374 -3.35 -23.74 13.01
N ASP A 375 -4.61 -23.40 13.31
CA ASP A 375 -5.75 -24.13 12.74
C ASP A 375 -5.89 -23.83 11.24
N LEU A 376 -5.69 -22.57 10.83
CA LEU A 376 -5.75 -22.18 9.43
C LEU A 376 -4.59 -22.79 8.62
N PHE A 377 -3.36 -22.66 9.10
CA PHE A 377 -2.17 -23.16 8.39
C PHE A 377 -2.06 -24.67 8.33
N ARG A 378 -2.66 -25.39 9.28
CA ARG A 378 -2.64 -26.86 9.29
C ARG A 378 -3.20 -27.47 8.01
N GLY A 379 -4.23 -26.84 7.42
CA GLY A 379 -4.83 -27.28 6.16
C GLY A 379 -3.85 -27.29 4.98
N VAL A 380 -2.88 -26.40 4.98
CA VAL A 380 -1.81 -26.30 3.97
C VAL A 380 -0.47 -26.89 4.46
N GLY A 381 -0.50 -27.65 5.56
CA GLY A 381 0.67 -28.37 6.07
C GLY A 381 1.74 -27.48 6.70
N LEU A 382 1.35 -26.28 7.19
CA LEU A 382 2.21 -25.37 7.93
C LEU A 382 1.78 -25.29 9.40
N ARG A 383 2.71 -24.87 10.24
CA ARG A 383 2.47 -24.52 11.64
C ARG A 383 3.22 -23.22 11.97
N LEU A 384 2.66 -22.41 12.84
CA LEU A 384 3.29 -21.20 13.34
C LEU A 384 4.08 -21.54 14.60
N ILE A 385 5.37 -21.22 14.60
CA ILE A 385 6.26 -21.47 15.74
C ILE A 385 6.56 -20.12 16.39
N GLU A 386 6.21 -20.02 17.67
CA GLU A 386 6.60 -18.88 18.50
C GLU A 386 8.05 -19.03 18.94
N GLY A 387 8.85 -18.03 18.66
CA GLY A 387 10.21 -17.86 19.16
C GLY A 387 10.24 -16.74 20.19
N LYS A 388 10.96 -16.93 21.28
CA LYS A 388 11.16 -15.91 22.30
C LYS A 388 12.66 -15.63 22.42
N ASN A 389 13.05 -14.41 22.10
CA ASN A 389 14.42 -13.96 22.18
C ASN A 389 14.53 -12.80 23.18
N THR A 390 15.52 -12.83 24.05
CA THR A 390 15.83 -11.67 24.88
C THR A 390 16.77 -10.77 24.09
N ILE A 391 16.30 -9.58 23.75
CA ILE A 391 17.07 -8.59 22.98
C ILE A 391 17.47 -7.41 23.85
N ALA A 392 18.48 -6.67 23.40
CA ALA A 392 18.88 -5.41 24.02
C ALA A 392 17.77 -4.36 23.85
N ASP A 393 17.44 -3.64 24.92
CA ASP A 393 16.46 -2.56 24.92
C ASP A 393 17.14 -1.24 25.26
N ALA A 394 17.25 -0.37 24.28
CA ALA A 394 17.79 0.97 24.46
C ALA A 394 16.87 1.87 25.32
N GLY A 395 15.60 1.49 25.51
CA GLY A 395 14.60 2.24 26.26
C GLY A 395 14.00 3.41 25.49
N PHE A 396 14.20 3.48 24.18
CA PHE A 396 13.60 4.48 23.30
C PHE A 396 13.43 3.97 21.87
N VAL A 397 12.55 4.63 21.12
CA VAL A 397 12.39 4.47 19.68
C VAL A 397 12.88 5.74 18.99
N ALA A 398 13.72 5.60 17.97
CA ALA A 398 14.14 6.69 17.09
C ALA A 398 13.33 6.68 15.80
N SER A 399 13.02 7.87 15.27
CA SER A 399 12.46 8.07 13.95
C SER A 399 13.21 9.19 13.22
N ARG A 400 12.90 9.41 11.96
CA ARG A 400 13.47 10.51 11.18
C ARG A 400 12.37 11.48 10.78
N ASN A 401 12.62 12.78 10.96
CA ASN A 401 11.79 13.85 10.41
C ASN A 401 12.63 14.72 9.47
N PHE A 402 12.06 15.81 8.96
CA PHE A 402 12.75 16.75 8.07
C PHE A 402 14.05 17.34 8.67
N ASP A 403 14.10 17.51 9.99
CA ASP A 403 15.23 18.08 10.70
C ASP A 403 16.30 17.03 11.09
N GLY A 404 16.03 15.75 10.81
CA GLY A 404 16.94 14.65 11.11
C GLY A 404 16.37 13.61 12.07
N PRO A 405 17.21 12.76 12.67
CA PRO A 405 16.79 11.71 13.59
C PRO A 405 16.33 12.29 14.92
N VAL A 406 15.16 11.82 15.39
CA VAL A 406 14.54 12.28 16.65
C VAL A 406 14.13 11.10 17.51
N ILE A 407 14.03 11.34 18.83
CA ILE A 407 13.43 10.39 19.77
C ILE A 407 11.91 10.42 19.55
N ALA A 408 11.37 9.36 18.96
CA ALA A 408 9.93 9.24 18.69
C ALA A 408 9.16 8.92 19.98
N SER A 409 9.72 8.03 20.82
CA SER A 409 9.15 7.69 22.14
C SER A 409 10.26 7.25 23.09
N VAL A 410 9.99 7.37 24.39
CA VAL A 410 10.83 6.85 25.47
C VAL A 410 9.99 5.88 26.28
N THR A 411 10.53 4.68 26.51
CA THR A 411 9.83 3.63 27.27
C THR A 411 9.71 4.06 28.74
N ALA A 412 8.49 4.11 29.24
CA ALA A 412 8.22 4.49 30.62
C ALA A 412 8.93 3.51 31.60
N GLY A 413 9.57 4.05 32.64
CA GLY A 413 10.32 3.27 33.61
C GLY A 413 11.67 2.73 33.12
N SER A 414 12.07 3.06 31.86
CA SER A 414 13.39 2.66 31.32
C SER A 414 14.54 3.43 31.92
N GLU A 415 15.75 2.90 31.76
CA GLU A 415 16.99 3.62 32.15
C GLU A 415 17.19 4.88 31.28
N ALA A 416 16.73 4.88 30.03
CA ALA A 416 16.73 6.07 29.15
C ALA A 416 15.88 7.21 29.73
N GLU A 417 14.68 6.91 30.23
CA GLU A 417 13.82 7.90 30.89
C GLU A 417 14.49 8.44 32.16
N ARG A 418 15.05 7.55 33.00
CA ARG A 418 15.78 7.94 34.22
C ARG A 418 17.00 8.79 33.92
N ALA A 419 17.69 8.53 32.80
CA ALA A 419 18.80 9.35 32.33
C ALA A 419 18.36 10.74 31.82
N GLY A 420 17.05 10.96 31.64
CA GLY A 420 16.47 12.24 31.24
C GLY A 420 16.27 12.39 29.72
N LEU A 421 16.28 11.29 28.96
CA LEU A 421 15.91 11.32 27.55
C LEU A 421 14.42 11.67 27.40
N GLN A 422 14.08 12.46 26.40
CA GLN A 422 12.72 12.95 26.20
C GLN A 422 12.25 12.75 24.75
N THR A 423 10.98 12.43 24.59
CA THR A 423 10.34 12.41 23.28
C THR A 423 10.45 13.77 22.58
N GLY A 424 10.90 13.77 21.33
CA GLY A 424 11.13 14.94 20.52
C GLY A 424 12.54 15.55 20.66
N ASP A 425 13.43 14.95 21.44
CA ASP A 425 14.85 15.29 21.41
C ASP A 425 15.45 14.92 20.05
N THR A 426 16.24 15.80 19.46
CA THR A 426 16.97 15.51 18.20
C THR A 426 18.25 14.75 18.55
N ILE A 427 18.48 13.61 17.91
CA ILE A 427 19.69 12.79 18.11
C ILE A 427 20.86 13.42 17.34
N LEU A 428 21.93 13.73 18.04
CA LEU A 428 23.17 14.24 17.45
C LEU A 428 24.20 13.14 17.27
N GLU A 429 24.38 12.30 18.29
CA GLU A 429 25.37 11.21 18.32
C GLU A 429 24.80 10.03 19.12
N ILE A 430 25.13 8.80 18.70
CA ILE A 430 25.00 7.57 19.51
C ILE A 430 26.38 6.90 19.56
N ASN A 431 26.90 6.67 20.75
CA ASN A 431 28.22 6.08 20.99
C ASN A 431 29.35 6.78 20.19
N GLY A 432 29.25 8.12 20.03
CA GLY A 432 30.23 8.94 19.31
C GLY A 432 30.08 8.89 17.77
N ARG A 433 29.04 8.26 17.23
CA ARG A 433 28.76 8.24 15.80
C ARG A 433 27.63 9.20 15.46
N THR A 434 27.78 9.89 14.33
CA THR A 434 26.84 10.88 13.80
C THR A 434 26.19 10.38 12.50
N GLY A 435 25.05 10.94 12.10
CA GLY A 435 24.47 10.73 10.76
C GLY A 435 23.57 9.50 10.62
N GLY A 436 23.53 8.88 9.44
CA GLY A 436 22.56 7.84 9.06
C GLY A 436 22.77 6.45 9.68
N GLU A 437 23.78 6.24 10.52
CA GLU A 437 24.13 4.91 11.04
C GLU A 437 23.50 4.56 12.40
N PHE A 438 22.60 5.42 12.92
CA PHE A 438 21.99 5.19 14.25
C PHE A 438 21.26 3.86 14.37
N SER A 439 20.56 3.42 13.35
CA SER A 439 19.86 2.13 13.36
C SER A 439 20.83 0.97 13.50
N LYS A 440 22.00 1.05 12.84
CA LYS A 440 23.05 0.04 12.96
C LYS A 440 23.68 0.02 14.35
N GLU A 441 23.92 1.20 14.94
CA GLU A 441 24.44 1.31 16.30
C GLU A 441 23.45 0.74 17.33
N ILE A 442 22.16 1.06 17.20
CA ILE A 442 21.12 0.52 18.09
C ILE A 442 21.05 -1.00 17.94
N ALA A 443 21.12 -1.53 16.71
CA ALA A 443 21.07 -2.97 16.45
C ALA A 443 22.29 -3.74 17.01
N GLN A 444 23.41 -3.08 17.25
CA GLN A 444 24.62 -3.67 17.82
C GLN A 444 24.69 -3.60 19.36
N LEU A 445 23.68 -2.97 20.00
CA LEU A 445 23.64 -2.89 21.44
C LEU A 445 23.53 -4.28 22.08
N SER A 446 24.13 -4.43 23.24
CA SER A 446 24.02 -5.65 24.04
C SER A 446 23.39 -5.33 25.40
N ALA A 447 22.51 -6.20 25.88
CA ALA A 447 21.90 -6.06 27.20
C ALA A 447 22.98 -5.97 28.30
N GLY A 448 22.81 -5.03 29.24
CA GLY A 448 23.78 -4.71 30.26
C GLY A 448 24.95 -3.85 29.77
N GLY A 449 25.12 -3.64 28.47
CA GLY A 449 26.09 -2.71 27.91
C GLY A 449 25.80 -1.27 28.30
N THR A 450 26.66 -0.35 27.91
CA THR A 450 26.46 1.09 28.14
C THR A 450 26.18 1.76 26.79
N ILE A 451 25.18 2.62 26.74
CA ILE A 451 24.90 3.51 25.61
C ILE A 451 25.10 4.95 26.03
N THR A 452 25.71 5.75 25.16
CA THR A 452 25.83 7.20 25.31
C THR A 452 25.13 7.87 24.13
N VAL A 453 24.20 8.75 24.43
CA VAL A 453 23.42 9.49 23.40
C VAL A 453 23.57 10.98 23.65
N LYS A 454 24.01 11.70 22.64
CA LYS A 454 24.01 13.15 22.61
C LYS A 454 22.79 13.66 21.89
N VAL A 455 22.01 14.47 22.54
CA VAL A 455 20.75 15.00 22.00
C VAL A 455 20.69 16.52 22.14
N LYS A 456 19.93 17.12 21.24
CA LYS A 456 19.49 18.53 21.34
C LYS A 456 18.05 18.57 21.80
N GLY A 457 17.80 19.13 22.96
CA GLY A 457 16.46 19.26 23.52
C GLY A 457 15.57 20.25 22.73
N ARG A 458 14.24 20.05 22.79
CA ARG A 458 13.24 20.92 22.13
C ARG A 458 13.36 22.42 22.49
N ARG A 459 13.85 22.74 23.70
CA ARG A 459 14.06 24.11 24.17
C ARG A 459 15.48 24.63 23.91
N GLY A 460 16.27 23.87 23.14
CA GLY A 460 17.69 24.16 22.88
C GLY A 460 18.59 23.61 24.00
N GLY A 461 19.89 23.55 23.70
CA GLY A 461 20.91 22.98 24.57
C GLY A 461 21.19 21.51 24.27
N ASP A 462 22.48 21.23 24.08
CA ASP A 462 22.97 19.87 23.90
C ASP A 462 23.10 19.18 25.26
N ARG A 463 22.72 17.90 25.33
CA ARG A 463 22.82 17.06 26.50
C ARG A 463 23.50 15.75 26.11
N GLU A 464 24.42 15.28 26.91
CA GLU A 464 24.99 13.96 26.77
C GLU A 464 24.43 13.08 27.89
N LEU A 465 23.79 11.99 27.53
CA LEU A 465 23.10 11.09 28.43
C LEU A 465 23.69 9.70 28.28
N THR A 466 23.93 9.05 29.41
CA THR A 466 24.54 7.70 29.45
C THR A 466 23.75 6.81 30.39
N TRP A 467 23.44 5.59 29.96
CA TRP A 467 22.74 4.61 30.78
C TRP A 467 23.10 3.18 30.41
N LYS A 468 22.65 2.23 31.22
CA LYS A 468 22.76 0.81 30.95
C LYS A 468 21.63 0.36 30.01
N VAL A 469 22.01 -0.33 28.95
CA VAL A 469 21.05 -0.93 28.02
C VAL A 469 20.26 -2.02 28.75
N GLY A 470 18.96 -1.91 28.74
CA GLY A 470 18.07 -2.90 29.30
C GLY A 470 18.00 -4.18 28.45
N SER A 471 17.08 -5.05 28.80
CA SER A 471 16.68 -6.18 27.99
C SER A 471 15.17 -6.31 27.99
N ARG A 472 14.62 -6.75 26.88
CA ARG A 472 13.20 -7.13 26.75
C ARG A 472 13.10 -8.47 26.05
N ASP A 473 12.07 -9.20 26.40
CA ASP A 473 11.69 -10.37 25.62
C ASP A 473 10.98 -9.93 24.35
N GLU A 474 11.42 -10.43 23.23
CA GLU A 474 10.81 -10.20 21.93
C GLU A 474 10.26 -11.50 21.39
N ILE A 475 8.96 -11.52 21.14
CA ILE A 475 8.29 -12.63 20.47
C ILE A 475 8.45 -12.45 18.97
N SER A 476 8.76 -13.54 18.28
CA SER A 476 8.78 -13.62 16.83
C SER A 476 8.14 -14.92 16.38
N TYR A 477 7.59 -14.92 15.19
CA TYR A 477 6.98 -16.10 14.61
C TYR A 477 7.76 -16.58 13.40
N GLU A 478 7.69 -17.89 13.16
CA GLU A 478 8.25 -18.56 12.00
C GLU A 478 7.26 -19.61 11.50
N LEU A 479 7.06 -19.68 10.19
CA LEU A 479 6.28 -20.73 9.57
C LEU A 479 7.19 -21.93 9.27
N ARG A 480 6.76 -23.13 9.65
CA ARG A 480 7.45 -24.38 9.41
C ARG A 480 6.51 -25.45 8.92
N ASP A 481 7.04 -26.39 8.15
CA ASP A 481 6.30 -27.58 7.74
C ASP A 481 5.87 -28.40 8.96
N VAL A 482 4.70 -29.02 8.89
CA VAL A 482 4.28 -30.03 9.88
C VAL A 482 5.09 -31.31 9.69
N ASP A 483 5.32 -32.05 10.79
CA ASP A 483 6.21 -33.24 10.78
C ASP A 483 5.74 -34.35 9.83
N ASN A 484 4.43 -34.52 9.63
CA ASN A 484 3.83 -35.55 8.78
C ASN A 484 3.01 -34.90 7.65
N PHE A 485 3.71 -34.19 6.75
CA PHE A 485 3.10 -33.50 5.63
C PHE A 485 2.45 -34.46 4.65
N THR A 486 1.12 -34.43 4.55
CA THR A 486 0.36 -35.35 3.70
C THR A 486 0.32 -34.87 2.24
N ALA A 487 0.05 -35.82 1.33
CA ALA A 487 -0.11 -35.48 -0.09
C ALA A 487 -1.29 -34.54 -0.33
N GLU A 488 -2.36 -34.63 0.49
CA GLU A 488 -3.48 -33.71 0.43
C GLU A 488 -3.07 -32.28 0.84
N GLN A 489 -2.36 -32.12 1.96
CA GLN A 489 -1.84 -30.83 2.40
C GLN A 489 -0.88 -30.24 1.35
N GLN A 490 -0.06 -31.08 0.71
CA GLN A 490 0.82 -30.64 -0.37
C GLN A 490 0.03 -30.10 -1.57
N ALA A 491 -1.04 -30.77 -1.96
CA ALA A 491 -1.91 -30.31 -3.04
C ALA A 491 -2.64 -29.01 -2.68
N ARG A 492 -3.14 -28.89 -1.44
CA ARG A 492 -3.77 -27.68 -0.92
C ARG A 492 -2.79 -26.50 -0.90
N ARG A 493 -1.55 -26.70 -0.41
CA ARG A 493 -0.50 -25.66 -0.42
C ARG A 493 -0.17 -25.21 -1.84
N ALA A 494 0.01 -26.16 -2.77
CA ALA A 494 0.31 -25.83 -4.15
C ALA A 494 -0.80 -24.98 -4.81
N ALA A 495 -2.07 -25.27 -4.52
CA ALA A 495 -3.20 -24.46 -4.98
C ALA A 495 -3.25 -23.09 -4.27
N TRP A 496 -2.96 -23.04 -2.96
CA TRP A 496 -2.92 -21.81 -2.19
C TRP A 496 -1.86 -20.85 -2.70
N LEU A 497 -0.62 -21.29 -2.90
CA LEU A 497 0.48 -20.48 -3.42
C LEU A 497 0.25 -19.98 -4.85
N LYS A 498 -0.60 -20.68 -5.61
CA LYS A 498 -1.05 -20.23 -6.93
C LYS A 498 -2.26 -19.30 -6.86
N GLY A 499 -2.88 -19.14 -5.69
CA GLY A 499 -4.13 -18.41 -5.54
C GLY A 499 -5.28 -19.01 -6.34
N GLU A 500 -5.33 -20.33 -6.49
CA GLU A 500 -6.35 -21.06 -7.26
C GLU A 500 -7.13 -22.00 -6.36
N ALA A 501 -8.39 -22.27 -6.69
CA ALA A 501 -9.14 -23.33 -6.04
C ALA A 501 -8.44 -24.67 -6.24
N GLN A 502 -8.47 -25.57 -5.23
CA GLN A 502 -7.88 -26.91 -5.34
C GLN A 502 -8.64 -27.80 -6.32
N ILE A 503 -9.98 -27.65 -6.33
CA ILE A 503 -10.90 -28.37 -7.21
C ILE A 503 -11.60 -27.30 -8.05
N PRO A 504 -11.20 -27.09 -9.31
CA PRO A 504 -11.85 -26.11 -10.17
C PRO A 504 -13.34 -26.42 -10.31
N HIS A 505 -14.17 -25.39 -10.31
CA HIS A 505 -15.56 -25.57 -10.74
C HIS A 505 -15.58 -26.08 -12.18
N GLU A 506 -16.30 -27.16 -12.46
CA GLU A 506 -16.59 -27.53 -13.84
C GLU A 506 -17.33 -26.35 -14.47
N THR A 507 -16.68 -25.67 -15.42
CA THR A 507 -17.34 -24.66 -16.23
C THR A 507 -18.37 -25.37 -17.08
N ASN A 508 -19.63 -25.38 -16.63
CA ASN A 508 -20.73 -25.71 -17.49
C ASN A 508 -20.77 -24.68 -18.63
N SER A 509 -20.14 -25.03 -19.74
CA SER A 509 -20.29 -24.32 -21.01
C SER A 509 -21.74 -24.48 -21.47
N HIS A 510 -22.54 -23.46 -21.18
CA HIS A 510 -23.86 -23.26 -21.82
C HIS A 510 -23.87 -21.97 -22.61
#